data_de25ed60fef8da3574088b0221b4216e
#
_entry.id   de25ed60fef8da3574088b0221b4216e
#
_cell.length_a   1.000
_cell.length_b   1.000
_cell.length_c   1.000
_cell.angle_alpha   90.00
_cell.angle_beta   90.00
_cell.angle_gamma   90.00
#
_symmetry.space_group_name_H-M   'P 1'
#
loop_
_entity.id
_entity.type
_entity.pdbx_description
1 polymer ?
#
loop_
_entity_poly.entity_id
_entity_poly.type
_entity_poly.pdbx_seq_one_letter_code
_entity_poly.pdbx_strand_id
1 'polypeptide(L)'
;MGSYEPRGDAGITGVPRLLVFVVEDEEDIARLISHNLQAAGFEVQSFVSGASVLSEALREMPSLFLLDVMLPGADGFELCRQIRQTTTLSAAPIIFLTAKTAEADRVKGLELGGDDYITKPFSPRELVARVRSVLRGVRQPAATPEVLRVGDLEIDASSMTVQVQGRAILTTVREFRLLEYLANHLGRVLTRDQLLDAVWKETSFVTPRSIDVYVRRLREKIETDPRHPRYLKTLRGIGYRFESPK
;
A
#
# COMPACT_ATOMS: atom_id res chain seq x y z
N MET A 1 -56.49 23.85 13.17
CA MET A 1 -55.75 23.89 11.89
C MET A 1 -54.30 24.18 12.24
N GLY A 2 -53.49 23.14 12.45
CA GLY A 2 -52.07 23.24 12.77
C GLY A 2 -51.29 22.76 11.57
N SER A 3 -50.51 23.67 11.02
CA SER A 3 -49.65 23.47 9.86
C SER A 3 -48.49 22.55 10.21
N TYR A 4 -48.43 21.40 9.55
CA TYR A 4 -47.32 20.47 9.62
C TYR A 4 -46.23 20.97 8.66
N GLU A 5 -45.10 21.47 9.19
CA GLU A 5 -43.89 21.71 8.41
C GLU A 5 -43.08 20.41 8.32
N PRO A 6 -42.71 19.93 7.13
CA PRO A 6 -41.81 18.81 7.00
C PRO A 6 -40.39 19.23 7.36
N ARG A 7 -39.82 18.58 8.36
CA ARG A 7 -38.41 18.68 8.70
C ARG A 7 -37.57 18.24 7.49
N GLY A 8 -36.65 19.09 7.11
CA GLY A 8 -35.75 18.93 5.98
C GLY A 8 -34.99 17.62 5.98
N ASP A 9 -34.92 17.11 4.80
CA ASP A 9 -34.19 15.93 4.35
C ASP A 9 -32.70 16.05 4.73
N ALA A 10 -32.29 15.28 5.73
CA ALA A 10 -30.86 15.12 6.04
C ALA A 10 -30.28 14.17 4.97
N GLY A 11 -29.70 14.77 3.93
CA GLY A 11 -29.08 14.05 2.82
C GLY A 11 -28.08 13.00 3.27
N ILE A 12 -28.48 11.74 3.15
CA ILE A 12 -27.60 10.59 3.26
C ILE A 12 -26.79 10.48 1.96
N THR A 13 -25.71 11.26 1.85
CA THR A 13 -24.71 11.09 0.80
C THR A 13 -23.31 11.22 1.40
N GLY A 14 -22.99 10.39 2.37
CA GLY A 14 -21.66 10.29 2.93
C GLY A 14 -21.01 8.97 2.54
N VAL A 15 -20.42 8.87 1.34
CA VAL A 15 -19.37 7.88 1.13
C VAL A 15 -18.27 8.22 2.14
N PRO A 16 -17.90 7.32 3.07
CA PRO A 16 -16.92 7.62 4.10
C PRO A 16 -15.63 8.10 3.40
N ARG A 17 -15.17 9.30 3.75
CA ARG A 17 -13.93 9.84 3.22
C ARG A 17 -12.78 8.99 3.76
N LEU A 18 -11.83 8.65 2.89
CA LEU A 18 -10.65 7.91 3.29
C LEU A 18 -9.74 8.82 4.13
N LEU A 19 -9.42 8.39 5.35
CA LEU A 19 -8.56 9.10 6.27
C LEU A 19 -7.10 8.85 5.93
N VAL A 20 -6.33 9.92 5.76
CA VAL A 20 -4.89 9.90 5.51
C VAL A 20 -4.17 10.53 6.71
N PHE A 21 -3.24 9.78 7.30
CA PHE A 21 -2.33 10.31 8.31
C PHE A 21 -1.09 10.87 7.64
N VAL A 22 -0.76 12.12 7.96
CA VAL A 22 0.42 12.83 7.45
C VAL A 22 1.37 13.08 8.61
N VAL A 23 2.57 12.52 8.56
CA VAL A 23 3.62 12.71 9.58
C VAL A 23 4.75 13.48 8.93
N GLU A 24 4.84 14.76 9.26
CA GLU A 24 5.74 15.74 8.64
C GLU A 24 6.02 16.84 9.64
N ASP A 25 7.29 17.11 9.96
CA ASP A 25 7.69 18.10 10.96
C ASP A 25 7.74 19.53 10.40
N GLU A 26 7.92 19.70 9.10
CA GLU A 26 7.87 21.00 8.44
C GLU A 26 6.41 21.46 8.26
N GLU A 27 5.94 22.40 9.11
CA GLU A 27 4.54 22.85 9.11
C GLU A 27 4.03 23.33 7.75
N ASP A 28 4.87 23.99 6.95
CA ASP A 28 4.48 24.51 5.62
C ASP A 28 4.25 23.36 4.64
N ILE A 29 5.07 22.32 4.71
CA ILE A 29 4.91 21.11 3.90
C ILE A 29 3.67 20.33 4.36
N ALA A 30 3.50 20.14 5.67
CA ALA A 30 2.31 19.48 6.23
C ALA A 30 1.01 20.20 5.84
N ARG A 31 0.99 21.54 5.88
CA ARG A 31 -0.14 22.35 5.42
C ARG A 31 -0.41 22.20 3.93
N LEU A 32 0.63 22.24 3.10
CA LEU A 32 0.52 22.03 1.66
C LEU A 32 -0.09 20.67 1.32
N ILE A 33 0.42 19.60 1.96
CA ILE A 33 -0.08 18.24 1.79
C ILE A 33 -1.55 18.16 2.20
N SER A 34 -1.87 18.61 3.42
CA SER A 34 -3.22 18.54 3.98
C SER A 34 -4.24 19.28 3.12
N HIS A 35 -3.92 20.51 2.70
CA HIS A 35 -4.80 21.31 1.84
C HIS A 35 -5.12 20.59 0.51
N ASN A 36 -4.10 20.04 -0.15
CA ASN A 36 -4.30 19.41 -1.45
C ASN A 36 -5.03 18.06 -1.35
N LEU A 37 -4.80 17.29 -0.30
CA LEU A 37 -5.51 16.03 -0.06
C LEU A 37 -6.97 16.28 0.33
N GLN A 38 -7.25 17.28 1.16
CA GLN A 38 -8.62 17.69 1.51
C GLN A 38 -9.38 18.18 0.28
N ALA A 39 -8.76 19.01 -0.57
CA ALA A 39 -9.32 19.44 -1.84
C ALA A 39 -9.58 18.26 -2.81
N ALA A 40 -8.80 17.19 -2.69
CA ALA A 40 -8.98 15.95 -3.47
C ALA A 40 -10.04 15.00 -2.89
N GLY A 41 -10.67 15.34 -1.74
CA GLY A 41 -11.77 14.61 -1.12
C GLY A 41 -11.35 13.63 -0.02
N PHE A 42 -10.10 13.68 0.46
CA PHE A 42 -9.63 12.90 1.60
C PHE A 42 -9.93 13.61 2.93
N GLU A 43 -10.02 12.82 3.99
CA GLU A 43 -9.89 13.32 5.34
C GLU A 43 -8.42 13.25 5.73
N VAL A 44 -7.90 14.26 6.47
CA VAL A 44 -6.47 14.35 6.77
C VAL A 44 -6.27 14.68 8.23
N GLN A 45 -5.41 13.92 8.89
CA GLN A 45 -4.89 14.21 10.23
C GLN A 45 -3.36 14.32 10.15
N SER A 46 -2.83 15.46 10.61
CA SER A 46 -1.40 15.76 10.54
C SER A 46 -0.73 15.64 11.92
N PHE A 47 0.51 15.15 11.90
CA PHE A 47 1.37 14.95 13.06
C PHE A 47 2.74 15.55 12.79
N VAL A 48 3.29 16.30 13.71
CA VAL A 48 4.64 16.88 13.62
C VAL A 48 5.74 15.91 14.07
N SER A 49 5.35 14.76 14.62
CA SER A 49 6.27 13.70 15.07
C SER A 49 5.59 12.33 15.12
N GLY A 50 6.38 11.27 15.23
CA GLY A 50 5.87 9.90 15.34
C GLY A 50 5.23 9.52 16.68
N ALA A 51 5.36 10.37 17.74
CA ALA A 51 5.09 9.98 19.12
C ALA A 51 3.66 9.50 19.40
N SER A 52 2.64 10.12 18.80
CA SER A 52 1.23 9.76 19.01
C SER A 52 0.61 9.00 17.83
N VAL A 53 1.35 8.81 16.74
CA VAL A 53 0.80 8.27 15.48
C VAL A 53 0.20 6.89 15.67
N LEU A 54 0.89 5.98 16.35
CA LEU A 54 0.40 4.61 16.55
C LEU A 54 -0.86 4.55 17.41
N SER A 55 -0.91 5.30 18.51
CA SER A 55 -2.08 5.34 19.39
C SER A 55 -3.30 5.89 18.67
N GLU A 56 -3.13 6.97 17.92
CA GLU A 56 -4.20 7.56 17.10
C GLU A 56 -4.61 6.63 15.95
N ALA A 57 -3.64 5.97 15.29
CA ALA A 57 -3.92 5.06 14.20
C ALA A 57 -4.73 3.82 14.64
N LEU A 58 -4.50 3.33 15.85
CA LEU A 58 -5.30 2.23 16.43
C LEU A 58 -6.74 2.66 16.73
N ARG A 59 -6.97 3.94 16.99
CA ARG A 59 -8.31 4.49 17.26
C ARG A 59 -9.07 4.81 15.98
N GLU A 60 -8.40 5.48 15.04
CA GLU A 60 -9.02 6.07 13.85
C GLU A 60 -8.92 5.18 12.61
N MET A 61 -8.03 4.17 12.61
CA MET A 61 -7.82 3.23 11.51
C MET A 61 -7.62 3.92 10.15
N PRO A 62 -6.54 4.68 9.95
CA PRO A 62 -6.31 5.42 8.71
C PRO A 62 -6.18 4.49 7.51
N SER A 63 -6.65 4.96 6.36
CA SER A 63 -6.60 4.26 5.08
C SER A 63 -5.22 4.33 4.42
N LEU A 64 -4.37 5.28 4.83
CA LEU A 64 -3.02 5.47 4.31
C LEU A 64 -2.19 6.34 5.26
N PHE A 65 -0.88 6.03 5.32
CA PHE A 65 0.12 6.86 5.99
C PHE A 65 1.02 7.55 4.95
N LEU A 66 1.22 8.85 5.11
CA LEU A 66 2.30 9.63 4.49
C LEU A 66 3.33 9.91 5.58
N LEU A 67 4.54 9.38 5.44
CA LEU A 67 5.59 9.46 6.47
C LEU A 67 6.82 10.18 5.91
N ASP A 68 7.21 11.30 6.50
CA ASP A 68 8.56 11.79 6.25
C ASP A 68 9.60 10.82 6.80
N VAL A 69 10.63 10.56 6.02
CA VAL A 69 11.77 9.76 6.44
C VAL A 69 12.59 10.49 7.51
N MET A 70 12.69 11.82 7.42
CA MET A 70 13.57 12.65 8.25
C MET A 70 12.78 13.35 9.37
N LEU A 71 12.20 12.58 10.29
CA LEU A 71 11.47 13.14 11.42
C LEU A 71 12.41 13.43 12.62
N PRO A 72 12.21 14.51 13.36
CA PRO A 72 12.99 14.79 14.57
C PRO A 72 12.68 13.76 15.68
N GLY A 73 13.73 13.15 16.21
CA GLY A 73 13.61 12.21 17.33
C GLY A 73 13.08 10.82 16.99
N ALA A 74 12.55 10.61 15.78
CA ALA A 74 12.14 9.29 15.30
C ALA A 74 12.40 9.20 13.79
N ASP A 75 13.02 8.11 13.33
CA ASP A 75 13.17 7.81 11.90
C ASP A 75 11.80 7.34 11.36
N GLY A 76 11.31 7.96 10.27
CA GLY A 76 10.07 7.51 9.61
C GLY A 76 10.10 6.03 9.20
N PHE A 77 11.28 5.48 8.98
CA PHE A 77 11.47 4.05 8.77
C PHE A 77 11.18 3.22 10.03
N GLU A 78 11.52 3.74 11.21
CA GLU A 78 11.20 3.09 12.48
C GLU A 78 9.68 3.09 12.72
N LEU A 79 9.02 4.22 12.47
CA LEU A 79 7.56 4.30 12.54
C LEU A 79 6.88 3.32 11.57
N CYS A 80 7.38 3.20 10.34
CA CYS A 80 6.93 2.20 9.39
C CYS A 80 7.06 0.78 9.95
N ARG A 81 8.20 0.44 10.55
CA ARG A 81 8.41 -0.88 11.16
C ARG A 81 7.39 -1.16 12.27
N GLN A 82 7.14 -0.19 13.14
CA GLN A 82 6.16 -0.30 14.22
C GLN A 82 4.73 -0.49 13.67
N ILE A 83 4.34 0.27 12.63
CA ILE A 83 3.05 0.10 11.94
C ILE A 83 2.95 -1.33 11.38
N ARG A 84 4.00 -1.85 10.71
CA ARG A 84 4.02 -3.20 10.15
C ARG A 84 3.98 -4.32 11.19
N GLN A 85 4.51 -4.08 12.38
CA GLN A 85 4.45 -5.01 13.52
C GLN A 85 3.08 -5.01 14.22
N THR A 86 2.29 -3.96 14.03
CA THR A 86 0.95 -3.84 14.61
C THR A 86 -0.06 -4.54 13.70
N THR A 87 -0.59 -5.68 14.13
CA THR A 87 -1.43 -6.57 13.31
C THR A 87 -2.56 -5.84 12.57
N THR A 88 -3.30 -4.97 13.25
CA THR A 88 -4.44 -4.24 12.68
C THR A 88 -4.04 -3.17 11.66
N LEU A 89 -2.80 -2.68 11.72
CA LEU A 89 -2.27 -1.63 10.84
C LEU A 89 -1.31 -2.19 9.78
N SER A 90 -0.90 -3.45 9.90
CA SER A 90 0.18 -4.05 9.11
C SER A 90 -0.06 -4.05 7.60
N ALA A 91 -1.32 -4.06 7.17
CA ALA A 91 -1.72 -3.99 5.77
C ALA A 91 -1.97 -2.55 5.26
N ALA A 92 -2.05 -1.55 6.15
CA ALA A 92 -2.33 -0.17 5.76
C ALA A 92 -1.23 0.37 4.83
N PRO A 93 -1.58 1.01 3.71
CA PRO A 93 -0.61 1.58 2.79
C PRO A 93 0.27 2.66 3.44
N ILE A 94 1.58 2.64 3.10
CA ILE A 94 2.56 3.62 3.56
C ILE A 94 3.28 4.22 2.34
N ILE A 95 3.22 5.54 2.21
CA ILE A 95 4.02 6.31 1.24
C ILE A 95 5.05 7.12 2.02
N PHE A 96 6.32 7.00 1.66
CA PHE A 96 7.36 7.82 2.25
C PHE A 96 7.52 9.17 1.52
N LEU A 97 7.68 10.23 2.30
CA LEU A 97 8.16 11.53 1.82
C LEU A 97 9.66 11.61 2.11
N THR A 98 10.48 11.97 1.14
CA THR A 98 11.94 11.98 1.35
C THR A 98 12.66 13.02 0.51
N ALA A 99 13.64 13.70 1.10
CA ALA A 99 14.62 14.50 0.37
C ALA A 99 15.73 13.61 -0.25
N LYS A 100 15.80 12.32 0.16
CA LYS A 100 16.83 11.39 -0.29
C LYS A 100 16.46 10.79 -1.64
N THR A 101 17.32 11.01 -2.63
CA THR A 101 17.18 10.48 -3.99
C THR A 101 17.97 9.18 -4.21
N ALA A 102 18.82 8.77 -3.25
CA ALA A 102 19.64 7.59 -3.38
C ALA A 102 18.78 6.30 -3.48
N GLU A 103 19.11 5.47 -4.47
CA GLU A 103 18.42 4.18 -4.69
C GLU A 103 18.45 3.28 -3.44
N ALA A 104 19.56 3.30 -2.69
CA ALA A 104 19.74 2.52 -1.48
C ALA A 104 18.70 2.87 -0.38
N ASP A 105 18.40 4.15 -0.17
CA ASP A 105 17.41 4.58 0.82
C ASP A 105 15.98 4.16 0.41
N ARG A 106 15.69 4.22 -0.88
CA ARG A 106 14.40 3.76 -1.44
C ARG A 106 14.22 2.26 -1.29
N VAL A 107 15.26 1.49 -1.63
CA VAL A 107 15.25 0.02 -1.43
C VAL A 107 15.04 -0.31 0.05
N LYS A 108 15.78 0.36 0.96
CA LYS A 108 15.64 0.17 2.41
C LYS A 108 14.20 0.38 2.89
N GLY A 109 13.54 1.45 2.49
CA GLY A 109 12.18 1.67 2.95
C GLY A 109 11.16 0.74 2.31
N LEU A 110 11.34 0.33 1.04
CA LEU A 110 10.54 -0.76 0.48
C LEU A 110 10.78 -2.05 1.27
N GLU A 111 12.02 -2.38 1.65
CA GLU A 111 12.34 -3.52 2.51
C GLU A 111 11.68 -3.44 3.89
N LEU A 112 11.42 -2.26 4.40
CA LEU A 112 10.73 -2.04 5.67
C LEU A 112 9.20 -2.08 5.56
N GLY A 113 8.66 -2.06 4.35
CA GLY A 113 7.23 -2.18 4.18
C GLY A 113 6.52 -0.98 3.54
N GLY A 114 7.26 0.00 3.04
CA GLY A 114 6.68 1.08 2.24
C GLY A 114 6.08 0.56 0.93
N ASP A 115 5.01 1.21 0.50
CA ASP A 115 4.32 0.87 -0.74
C ASP A 115 4.68 1.81 -1.89
N ASP A 116 5.09 3.05 -1.59
CA ASP A 116 5.54 4.04 -2.57
C ASP A 116 6.43 5.11 -1.92
N TYR A 117 7.01 5.99 -2.77
CA TYR A 117 7.86 7.12 -2.40
C TYR A 117 7.47 8.38 -3.15
N ILE A 118 7.58 9.52 -2.46
CA ILE A 118 7.48 10.85 -3.03
C ILE A 118 8.75 11.63 -2.65
N THR A 119 9.50 12.08 -3.64
CA THR A 119 10.71 12.88 -3.39
C THR A 119 10.38 14.35 -3.24
N LYS A 120 10.93 14.99 -2.22
CA LYS A 120 10.89 16.45 -2.03
C LYS A 120 11.96 17.12 -2.93
N PRO A 121 11.61 18.21 -3.65
CA PRO A 121 10.31 18.84 -3.77
C PRO A 121 9.38 18.07 -4.72
N PHE A 122 8.09 18.01 -4.39
CA PHE A 122 7.05 17.37 -5.19
C PHE A 122 5.96 18.36 -5.61
N SER A 123 5.27 18.05 -6.69
CA SER A 123 4.10 18.80 -7.07
C SER A 123 2.84 18.29 -6.33
N PRO A 124 1.88 19.21 -6.01
CA PRO A 124 0.60 18.78 -5.44
C PRO A 124 -0.14 17.75 -6.29
N ARG A 125 -0.04 17.84 -7.61
CA ARG A 125 -0.64 16.88 -8.54
C ARG A 125 -0.02 15.49 -8.41
N GLU A 126 1.29 15.43 -8.27
CA GLU A 126 2.03 14.17 -8.06
C GLU A 126 1.61 13.52 -6.74
N LEU A 127 1.59 14.28 -5.64
CA LEU A 127 1.15 13.80 -4.32
C LEU A 127 -0.23 13.14 -4.40
N VAL A 128 -1.23 13.87 -4.92
CA VAL A 128 -2.62 13.37 -5.03
C VAL A 128 -2.71 12.16 -5.95
N ALA A 129 -1.98 12.16 -7.08
CA ALA A 129 -1.98 11.03 -8.01
C ALA A 129 -1.44 9.77 -7.35
N ARG A 130 -0.34 9.85 -6.57
CA ARG A 130 0.26 8.72 -5.86
C ARG A 130 -0.64 8.18 -4.76
N VAL A 131 -1.20 9.07 -3.93
CA VAL A 131 -2.16 8.67 -2.89
C VAL A 131 -3.35 7.93 -3.51
N ARG A 132 -3.92 8.47 -4.60
CA ARG A 132 -4.99 7.79 -5.33
C ARG A 132 -4.57 6.47 -5.94
N SER A 133 -3.35 6.37 -6.50
CA SER A 133 -2.84 5.15 -7.10
C SER A 133 -2.71 4.02 -6.08
N VAL A 134 -2.16 4.32 -4.91
CA VAL A 134 -2.02 3.36 -3.83
C VAL A 134 -3.39 2.95 -3.27
N LEU A 135 -4.31 3.91 -3.08
CA LEU A 135 -5.65 3.66 -2.55
C LEU A 135 -6.63 3.03 -3.56
N ARG A 136 -6.42 3.16 -4.88
CA ARG A 136 -7.25 2.47 -5.89
C ARG A 136 -7.25 0.95 -5.70
N GLY A 137 -6.13 0.41 -5.24
CA GLY A 137 -6.04 -1.01 -4.89
C GLY A 137 -7.03 -1.45 -3.82
N VAL A 138 -7.44 -0.53 -2.94
CA VAL A 138 -8.38 -0.80 -1.83
C VAL A 138 -9.85 -0.75 -2.27
N ARG A 139 -10.17 -0.08 -3.38
CA ARG A 139 -11.57 0.29 -3.72
C ARG A 139 -12.17 -0.34 -4.98
N GLN A 140 -11.46 -1.12 -5.77
CA GLN A 140 -12.10 -1.78 -6.92
C GLN A 140 -12.70 -3.13 -6.48
N PRO A 141 -14.03 -3.21 -6.24
CA PRO A 141 -14.68 -4.50 -6.24
C PRO A 141 -14.55 -5.06 -7.66
N ALA A 142 -13.94 -6.23 -7.80
CA ALA A 142 -14.01 -6.98 -9.04
C ALA A 142 -15.51 -7.18 -9.39
N ALA A 143 -15.87 -6.99 -10.64
CA ALA A 143 -17.26 -7.10 -11.11
C ALA A 143 -17.83 -8.53 -10.97
N THR A 144 -17.00 -9.50 -10.64
CA THR A 144 -17.34 -10.87 -10.27
C THR A 144 -16.42 -11.34 -9.15
N PRO A 145 -16.92 -12.08 -8.15
CA PRO A 145 -16.06 -12.67 -7.12
C PRO A 145 -15.23 -13.79 -7.76
N GLU A 146 -14.05 -13.42 -8.25
CA GLU A 146 -13.12 -14.38 -8.84
C GLU A 146 -12.07 -14.74 -7.79
N VAL A 147 -12.31 -15.87 -7.12
CA VAL A 147 -11.33 -16.45 -6.22
C VAL A 147 -10.38 -17.30 -7.07
N LEU A 148 -9.15 -16.82 -7.22
CA LEU A 148 -8.10 -17.58 -7.88
C LEU A 148 -7.55 -18.62 -6.90
N ARG A 149 -7.56 -19.89 -7.32
CA ARG A 149 -7.01 -21.01 -6.54
C ARG A 149 -5.83 -21.62 -7.25
N VAL A 150 -4.69 -21.64 -6.57
CA VAL A 150 -3.45 -22.22 -7.07
C VAL A 150 -2.83 -23.10 -5.98
N GLY A 151 -3.02 -24.42 -6.07
CA GLY A 151 -2.65 -25.34 -4.98
C GLY A 151 -3.41 -25.00 -3.70
N ASP A 152 -2.66 -24.78 -2.61
CA ASP A 152 -3.22 -24.41 -1.30
C ASP A 152 -3.44 -22.89 -1.13
N LEU A 153 -3.14 -22.10 -2.17
CA LEU A 153 -3.27 -20.63 -2.16
C LEU A 153 -4.62 -20.22 -2.73
N GLU A 154 -5.33 -19.39 -2.01
CA GLU A 154 -6.56 -18.73 -2.45
C GLU A 154 -6.37 -17.21 -2.44
N ILE A 155 -6.73 -16.54 -3.53
CA ILE A 155 -6.62 -15.09 -3.71
C ILE A 155 -8.01 -14.59 -4.11
N ASP A 156 -8.64 -13.81 -3.24
CA ASP A 156 -9.92 -13.16 -3.54
C ASP A 156 -9.68 -11.70 -3.91
N ALA A 157 -9.88 -11.39 -5.18
CA ALA A 157 -9.70 -10.05 -5.73
C ALA A 157 -10.75 -9.06 -5.21
N SER A 158 -11.94 -9.54 -4.87
CA SER A 158 -13.05 -8.69 -4.43
C SER A 158 -12.86 -8.15 -3.01
N SER A 159 -12.36 -9.00 -2.12
CA SER A 159 -12.07 -8.66 -0.73
C SER A 159 -10.60 -8.32 -0.47
N MET A 160 -9.75 -8.43 -1.49
CA MET A 160 -8.29 -8.29 -1.38
C MET A 160 -7.67 -9.20 -0.30
N THR A 161 -8.19 -10.41 -0.16
CA THR A 161 -7.72 -11.38 0.83
C THR A 161 -6.89 -12.48 0.18
N VAL A 162 -5.91 -12.96 0.95
CA VAL A 162 -5.05 -14.09 0.58
C VAL A 162 -5.11 -15.12 1.68
N GLN A 163 -5.24 -16.39 1.31
CA GLN A 163 -5.17 -17.51 2.25
C GLN A 163 -4.20 -18.56 1.72
N VAL A 164 -3.46 -19.20 2.63
CA VAL A 164 -2.63 -20.36 2.35
C VAL A 164 -3.03 -21.47 3.31
N GLN A 165 -3.47 -22.61 2.77
CA GLN A 165 -4.00 -23.73 3.57
C GLN A 165 -5.10 -23.28 4.54
N GLY A 166 -6.00 -22.39 4.10
CA GLY A 166 -7.10 -21.84 4.91
C GLY A 166 -6.67 -20.82 5.96
N ARG A 167 -5.39 -20.46 6.05
CA ARG A 167 -4.90 -19.42 6.96
C ARG A 167 -4.82 -18.08 6.24
N ALA A 168 -5.43 -17.06 6.80
CA ALA A 168 -5.36 -15.71 6.26
C ALA A 168 -3.92 -15.16 6.33
N ILE A 169 -3.48 -14.58 5.21
CA ILE A 169 -2.16 -13.97 5.04
C ILE A 169 -2.34 -12.47 4.88
N LEU A 170 -1.73 -11.69 5.77
CA LEU A 170 -1.76 -10.24 5.68
C LEU A 170 -0.79 -9.75 4.60
N THR A 171 -1.32 -9.10 3.58
CA THR A 171 -0.55 -8.50 2.50
C THR A 171 -0.79 -6.99 2.45
N THR A 172 0.24 -6.23 2.08
CA THR A 172 0.01 -4.83 1.70
C THR A 172 -0.69 -4.77 0.34
N VAL A 173 -1.23 -3.62 -0.02
CA VAL A 173 -1.92 -3.42 -1.32
C VAL A 173 -1.01 -3.79 -2.50
N ARG A 174 0.27 -3.40 -2.44
CA ARG A 174 1.24 -3.70 -3.51
C ARG A 174 1.63 -5.17 -3.56
N GLU A 175 1.80 -5.81 -2.42
CA GLU A 175 2.04 -7.26 -2.35
C GLU A 175 0.86 -8.03 -2.93
N PHE A 176 -0.37 -7.65 -2.55
CA PHE A 176 -1.57 -8.25 -3.09
C PHE A 176 -1.64 -8.12 -4.62
N ARG A 177 -1.47 -6.90 -5.16
CA ARG A 177 -1.53 -6.65 -6.60
C ARG A 177 -0.45 -7.40 -7.38
N LEU A 178 0.76 -7.49 -6.83
CA LEU A 178 1.82 -8.28 -7.45
C LEU A 178 1.47 -9.78 -7.47
N LEU A 179 0.96 -10.30 -6.35
CA LEU A 179 0.54 -11.69 -6.24
C LEU A 179 -0.63 -12.01 -7.18
N GLU A 180 -1.66 -11.18 -7.19
CA GLU A 180 -2.82 -11.29 -8.09
C GLU A 180 -2.38 -11.30 -9.56
N TYR A 181 -1.52 -10.36 -9.95
CA TYR A 181 -1.02 -10.28 -11.33
C TYR A 181 -0.23 -11.53 -11.72
N LEU A 182 0.65 -12.01 -10.83
CA LEU A 182 1.43 -13.23 -11.05
C LEU A 182 0.53 -14.47 -11.17
N ALA A 183 -0.50 -14.59 -10.31
CA ALA A 183 -1.44 -15.71 -10.32
C ALA A 183 -2.31 -15.74 -11.58
N ASN A 184 -2.74 -14.56 -12.07
CA ASN A 184 -3.46 -14.43 -13.34
C ASN A 184 -2.60 -14.79 -14.58
N HIS A 185 -1.27 -14.86 -14.39
CA HIS A 185 -0.32 -15.24 -15.46
C HIS A 185 0.41 -16.54 -15.13
N LEU A 186 -0.31 -17.51 -14.55
CA LEU A 186 0.23 -18.80 -14.12
C LEU A 186 1.07 -19.48 -15.23
N GLY A 187 2.25 -19.95 -14.87
CA GLY A 187 3.18 -20.64 -15.77
C GLY A 187 3.96 -19.72 -16.74
N ARG A 188 3.59 -18.44 -16.86
CA ARG A 188 4.30 -17.49 -17.71
C ARG A 188 5.51 -16.90 -17.02
N VAL A 189 6.58 -16.70 -17.79
CA VAL A 189 7.73 -15.94 -17.32
C VAL A 189 7.47 -14.46 -17.53
N LEU A 190 7.55 -13.68 -16.46
CA LEU A 190 7.37 -12.23 -16.47
C LEU A 190 8.69 -11.56 -16.09
N THR A 191 9.11 -10.60 -16.91
CA THR A 191 10.32 -9.81 -16.61
C THR A 191 10.02 -8.82 -15.46
N ARG A 192 11.10 -8.30 -14.83
CA ARG A 192 10.96 -7.27 -13.79
C ARG A 192 10.28 -6.01 -14.31
N ASP A 193 10.60 -5.61 -15.53
CA ASP A 193 9.98 -4.43 -16.17
C ASP A 193 8.49 -4.66 -16.42
N GLN A 194 8.09 -5.85 -16.91
CA GLN A 194 6.68 -6.18 -17.09
C GLN A 194 5.90 -6.16 -15.77
N LEU A 195 6.50 -6.67 -14.69
CA LEU A 195 5.88 -6.64 -13.37
C LEU A 195 5.80 -5.21 -12.82
N LEU A 196 6.84 -4.42 -13.04
CA LEU A 196 6.88 -3.00 -12.69
C LEU A 196 5.76 -2.23 -13.40
N ASP A 197 5.69 -2.35 -14.72
CA ASP A 197 4.68 -1.68 -15.54
C ASP A 197 3.25 -2.10 -15.17
N ALA A 198 3.04 -3.36 -14.82
CA ALA A 198 1.72 -3.87 -14.48
C ALA A 198 1.20 -3.35 -13.13
N VAL A 199 2.08 -3.30 -12.11
CA VAL A 199 1.68 -3.02 -10.73
C VAL A 199 1.98 -1.57 -10.31
N TRP A 200 2.96 -0.92 -10.97
CA TRP A 200 3.44 0.44 -10.61
C TRP A 200 3.36 1.46 -11.75
N LYS A 201 2.45 1.27 -12.71
CA LYS A 201 2.27 2.10 -13.95
C LYS A 201 2.47 3.62 -13.81
N GLU A 202 2.20 4.17 -12.64
CA GLU A 202 2.24 5.63 -12.41
C GLU A 202 3.40 6.05 -11.49
N THR A 203 4.36 5.15 -11.22
CA THR A 203 5.39 5.36 -10.21
C THR A 203 6.77 5.44 -10.86
N SER A 204 7.29 6.66 -11.07
CA SER A 204 8.60 6.91 -11.72
C SER A 204 9.81 6.49 -10.87
N PHE A 205 9.63 6.13 -9.60
CA PHE A 205 10.72 5.93 -8.64
C PHE A 205 10.90 4.49 -8.16
N VAL A 206 10.06 3.56 -8.61
CA VAL A 206 10.23 2.13 -8.36
C VAL A 206 11.08 1.55 -9.47
N THR A 207 12.19 0.93 -9.12
CA THR A 207 13.11 0.32 -10.08
C THR A 207 12.81 -1.17 -10.24
N PRO A 208 13.29 -1.84 -11.30
CA PRO A 208 13.17 -3.29 -11.45
C PRO A 208 13.71 -4.08 -10.24
N ARG A 209 14.70 -3.55 -9.51
CA ARG A 209 15.20 -4.14 -8.26
C ARG A 209 14.19 -4.12 -7.13
N SER A 210 13.27 -3.16 -7.11
CA SER A 210 12.21 -3.12 -6.10
C SER A 210 11.30 -4.35 -6.18
N ILE A 211 11.12 -4.91 -7.38
CA ILE A 211 10.35 -6.15 -7.57
C ILE A 211 10.96 -7.31 -6.76
N ASP A 212 12.28 -7.39 -6.67
CA ASP A 212 12.98 -8.45 -5.93
C ASP A 212 12.63 -8.39 -4.43
N VAL A 213 12.47 -7.18 -3.88
CA VAL A 213 12.04 -6.97 -2.49
C VAL A 213 10.63 -7.49 -2.25
N TYR A 214 9.67 -7.12 -3.12
CA TYR A 214 8.29 -7.59 -2.98
C TYR A 214 8.16 -9.10 -3.19
N VAL A 215 8.90 -9.66 -4.15
CA VAL A 215 8.97 -11.12 -4.36
C VAL A 215 9.50 -11.83 -3.12
N ARG A 216 10.57 -11.32 -2.50
CA ARG A 216 11.12 -11.87 -1.25
C ARG A 216 10.06 -11.87 -0.15
N ARG A 217 9.38 -10.74 0.06
CA ARG A 217 8.33 -10.59 1.09
C ARG A 217 7.12 -11.49 0.84
N LEU A 218 6.70 -11.62 -0.42
CA LEU A 218 5.65 -12.56 -0.78
C LEU A 218 6.06 -13.99 -0.45
N ARG A 219 7.30 -14.39 -0.78
CA ARG A 219 7.80 -15.72 -0.42
C ARG A 219 7.79 -15.96 1.09
N GLU A 220 8.21 -14.97 1.88
CA GLU A 220 8.19 -15.07 3.35
C GLU A 220 6.77 -15.28 3.90
N LYS A 221 5.74 -14.89 3.15
CA LYS A 221 4.33 -15.00 3.53
C LYS A 221 3.62 -16.24 2.98
N ILE A 222 3.90 -16.63 1.73
CA ILE A 222 3.14 -17.69 1.03
C ILE A 222 3.88 -19.01 0.88
N GLU A 223 5.20 -19.03 1.04
CA GLU A 223 6.00 -20.25 0.88
C GLU A 223 6.30 -20.90 2.23
N THR A 224 6.30 -22.21 2.28
CA THR A 224 6.76 -22.96 3.46
C THR A 224 8.25 -22.76 3.70
N ASP A 225 9.05 -22.70 2.63
CA ASP A 225 10.47 -22.36 2.67
C ASP A 225 10.75 -21.28 1.59
N PRO A 226 10.97 -20.01 1.98
CA PRO A 226 11.26 -18.92 1.05
C PRO A 226 12.52 -19.13 0.20
N ARG A 227 13.47 -19.97 0.66
CA ARG A 227 14.71 -20.28 -0.07
C ARG A 227 14.49 -21.33 -1.16
N HIS A 228 13.49 -22.19 -0.99
CA HIS A 228 13.07 -23.22 -1.95
C HIS A 228 11.60 -23.00 -2.36
N PRO A 229 11.29 -21.87 -3.00
CA PRO A 229 9.90 -21.49 -3.26
C PRO A 229 9.21 -22.52 -4.16
N ARG A 230 7.95 -22.84 -3.84
CA ARG A 230 7.11 -23.76 -4.61
C ARG A 230 6.26 -22.99 -5.63
N TYR A 231 5.71 -21.85 -5.23
CA TYR A 231 4.85 -21.02 -6.07
C TYR A 231 5.63 -20.02 -6.92
N LEU A 232 6.51 -19.24 -6.32
CA LEU A 232 7.14 -18.08 -6.97
C LEU A 232 8.60 -18.35 -7.33
N LYS A 233 8.83 -18.84 -8.54
CA LYS A 233 10.15 -19.23 -9.05
C LYS A 233 10.94 -18.04 -9.58
N THR A 234 12.26 -18.05 -9.40
CA THR A 234 13.18 -17.09 -10.03
C THR A 234 13.82 -17.72 -11.28
N LEU A 235 13.72 -17.02 -12.40
CA LEU A 235 14.50 -17.32 -13.59
C LEU A 235 15.65 -16.31 -13.66
N ARG A 236 16.84 -16.78 -13.33
CA ARG A 236 18.04 -15.93 -13.24
C ARG A 236 18.26 -15.17 -14.55
N GLY A 237 18.55 -13.87 -14.46
CA GLY A 237 18.76 -12.99 -15.61
C GLY A 237 17.50 -12.58 -16.38
N ILE A 238 16.32 -13.19 -16.10
CA ILE A 238 15.08 -12.94 -16.84
C ILE A 238 14.02 -12.28 -15.93
N GLY A 239 13.55 -12.99 -14.90
CA GLY A 239 12.45 -12.51 -14.05
C GLY A 239 11.87 -13.60 -13.17
N TYR A 240 10.54 -13.65 -13.10
CA TYR A 240 9.81 -14.52 -12.21
C TYR A 240 8.71 -15.30 -12.93
N ARG A 241 8.36 -16.46 -12.38
CA ARG A 241 7.25 -17.29 -12.84
C ARG A 241 6.48 -17.80 -11.65
N PHE A 242 5.17 -17.70 -11.72
CA PHE A 242 4.27 -18.25 -10.72
C PHE A 242 3.78 -19.63 -11.19
N GLU A 243 3.88 -20.63 -10.33
CA GLU A 243 3.56 -22.03 -10.66
C GLU A 243 2.60 -22.63 -9.61
N SER A 244 1.78 -23.58 -10.05
CA SER A 244 1.06 -24.45 -9.13
C SER A 244 2.04 -25.48 -8.55
N PRO A 245 2.14 -25.62 -7.23
CA PRO A 245 2.90 -26.72 -6.63
C PRO A 245 2.33 -28.06 -7.08
N LYS A 246 3.22 -28.97 -7.41
CA LYS A 246 2.86 -30.36 -7.70
C LYS A 246 2.62 -31.11 -6.38
#